data_cade54d318868c0e0fc74888a0ef8985
#
_entry.id   cade54d318868c0e0fc74888a0ef8985
#
_cell.length_a   1.000
_cell.length_b   1.000
_cell.length_c   1.000
_cell.angle_alpha   90.00
_cell.angle_beta   90.00
_cell.angle_gamma   90.00
#
_symmetry.space_group_name_H-M   'P 1'
#
loop_
_entity.id
_entity.type
_entity.pdbx_description
1 polymer ?
#
loop_
_entity_poly.entity_id
_entity_poly.type
_entity_poly.pdbx_seq_one_letter_code
_entity_poly.pdbx_strand_id
1 'polypeptide(L)'
;MKRQKEHAQPLPRLETPLIRENGQLRPASWDDALNLAASGLQKILETDGPEALGLFSCSKSTNEMNYAAQKFMRAAVGSNNIDSCNRT
;
A
#
# COMPACT_ATOMS: atom_id res chain seq x y z
N MET A 1 -10.08 6.26 -29.93
CA MET A 1 -10.63 6.65 -29.34
C MET A 1 -10.24 7.61 -28.56
N LYS A 2 -10.42 8.41 -28.45
CA LYS A 2 -10.08 9.32 -27.89
C LYS A 2 -10.85 9.71 -26.92
N ARG A 3 -11.64 9.28 -26.80
CA ARG A 3 -12.56 9.52 -26.15
C ARG A 3 -12.40 9.88 -24.79
N GLN A 4 -11.82 9.24 -24.10
CA GLN A 4 -11.74 9.49 -22.86
C GLN A 4 -11.08 10.70 -22.50
N LYS A 5 -10.10 11.09 -23.15
CA LYS A 5 -9.45 12.22 -22.84
C LYS A 5 -10.26 13.41 -22.88
N GLU A 6 -11.17 13.48 -23.75
CA GLU A 6 -11.94 14.63 -23.89
C GLU A 6 -12.89 14.81 -22.79
N HIS A 7 -13.34 13.75 -22.19
CA HIS A 7 -14.33 13.86 -21.18
C HIS A 7 -13.74 13.77 -19.82
N ALA A 8 -12.49 13.40 -19.72
CA ALA A 8 -11.90 13.18 -18.46
C ALA A 8 -11.66 14.46 -17.75
N GLN A 9 -12.15 14.60 -16.58
CA GLN A 9 -11.80 15.69 -15.76
C GLN A 9 -10.71 15.21 -14.86
N PRO A 10 -9.67 15.98 -14.63
CA PRO A 10 -8.64 15.54 -13.72
C PRO A 10 -9.24 15.35 -12.35
N LEU A 11 -9.03 14.20 -11.78
CA LEU A 11 -9.48 13.96 -10.43
C LEU A 11 -8.57 14.72 -9.48
N PRO A 12 -9.12 15.25 -8.41
CA PRO A 12 -8.28 15.94 -7.45
C PRO A 12 -7.29 14.99 -6.83
N ARG A 13 -6.08 15.46 -6.62
CA ARG A 13 -5.06 14.64 -6.00
C ARG A 13 -5.44 14.44 -4.55
N LEU A 14 -5.36 13.21 -4.09
CA LEU A 14 -5.67 12.92 -2.71
C LEU A 14 -4.51 13.43 -1.85
N GLU A 15 -4.80 14.30 -0.94
CA GLU A 15 -3.78 14.89 -0.09
C GLU A 15 -3.90 14.49 1.35
N THR A 16 -4.97 13.82 1.72
CA THR A 16 -5.22 13.42 3.08
C THR A 16 -5.56 11.94 3.08
N PRO A 17 -5.01 11.16 4.01
CA PRO A 17 -5.36 9.76 4.08
C PRO A 17 -6.84 9.57 4.37
N LEU A 18 -7.40 8.49 3.85
CA LEU A 18 -8.78 8.16 4.10
C LEU A 18 -8.84 6.80 4.78
N ILE A 19 -9.72 6.64 5.72
CA ILE A 19 -9.96 5.35 6.33
C ILE A 19 -11.43 5.01 6.20
N ARG A 20 -11.73 3.73 6.13
CA ARG A 20 -13.10 3.29 5.98
C ARG A 20 -13.70 3.08 7.36
N GLU A 21 -14.85 3.69 7.56
CA GLU A 21 -15.52 3.57 8.82
C GLU A 21 -16.99 3.46 8.53
N ASN A 22 -17.64 2.43 8.99
CA ASN A 22 -19.06 2.17 8.75
C ASN A 22 -19.38 2.13 7.26
N GLY A 23 -18.47 1.55 6.48
CA GLY A 23 -18.71 1.42 5.05
C GLY A 23 -18.41 2.64 4.22
N GLN A 24 -17.95 3.71 4.84
CA GLN A 24 -17.67 4.93 4.12
C GLN A 24 -16.25 5.39 4.39
N LEU A 25 -15.63 5.98 3.38
CA LEU A 25 -14.30 6.54 3.55
C LEU A 25 -14.41 7.92 4.16
N ARG A 26 -13.56 8.20 5.11
CA ARG A 26 -13.53 9.53 5.70
C ARG A 26 -12.10 9.98 5.88
N PRO A 27 -11.85 11.28 5.87
CA PRO A 27 -10.51 11.77 6.07
C PRO A 27 -9.99 11.43 7.45
N ALA A 28 -8.70 11.18 7.54
CA ALA A 28 -8.05 10.85 8.80
C ALA A 28 -6.67 11.47 8.82
N SER A 29 -6.10 11.62 10.01
CA SER A 29 -4.75 12.09 10.12
C SER A 29 -3.81 10.98 9.69
N TRP A 30 -2.56 11.36 9.37
CA TRP A 30 -1.57 10.35 9.02
C TRP A 30 -1.32 9.41 10.18
N ASP A 31 -1.32 9.92 11.42
CA ASP A 31 -1.10 9.06 12.56
C ASP A 31 -2.21 8.03 12.70
N ASP A 32 -3.46 8.44 12.52
CA ASP A 32 -4.57 7.52 12.63
C ASP A 32 -4.54 6.49 11.51
N ALA A 33 -4.24 6.93 10.29
CA ALA A 33 -4.22 6.03 9.15
C ALA A 33 -3.10 5.01 9.28
N LEU A 34 -1.92 5.45 9.70
CA LEU A 34 -0.80 4.53 9.86
C LEU A 34 -1.02 3.58 11.01
N ASN A 35 -1.63 4.05 12.10
CA ASN A 35 -1.93 3.17 13.22
C ASN A 35 -2.94 2.10 12.83
N LEU A 36 -3.94 2.47 12.04
CA LEU A 36 -4.93 1.51 11.60
C LEU A 36 -4.28 0.47 10.68
N ALA A 37 -3.44 0.91 9.75
CA ALA A 37 -2.78 0.01 8.82
C ALA A 37 -1.84 -0.93 9.59
N ALA A 38 -1.06 -0.39 10.50
CA ALA A 38 -0.13 -1.20 11.27
C ALA A 38 -0.85 -2.22 12.15
N SER A 39 -1.97 -1.82 12.75
CA SER A 39 -2.73 -2.74 13.58
C SER A 39 -3.31 -3.87 12.76
N GLY A 40 -3.80 -3.57 11.56
CA GLY A 40 -4.35 -4.59 10.68
C GLY A 40 -3.30 -5.59 10.24
N LEU A 41 -2.12 -5.09 9.87
CA LEU A 41 -1.04 -5.98 9.44
C LEU A 41 -0.54 -6.82 10.62
N GLN A 42 -0.43 -6.21 11.81
CA GLN A 42 0.04 -6.93 12.96
C GLN A 42 -0.94 -8.03 13.35
N LYS A 43 -2.23 -7.77 13.21
CA LYS A 43 -3.22 -8.77 13.53
C LYS A 43 -3.10 -9.95 12.60
N ILE A 44 -2.85 -9.72 11.32
CA ILE A 44 -2.68 -10.81 10.37
C ILE A 44 -1.43 -11.61 10.71
N LEU A 45 -0.34 -10.93 11.09
CA LEU A 45 0.87 -11.64 11.45
C LEU A 45 0.68 -12.51 12.66
N GLU A 46 -0.07 -12.05 13.62
CA GLU A 46 -0.30 -12.82 14.85
C GLU A 46 -1.25 -13.99 14.62
N THR A 47 -2.18 -13.83 13.68
CA THR A 47 -3.17 -14.85 13.45
C THR A 47 -2.72 -15.87 12.41
N ASP A 48 -2.17 -15.39 11.30
CA ASP A 48 -1.87 -16.24 10.14
C ASP A 48 -0.38 -16.37 9.85
N GLY A 49 0.44 -15.59 10.49
CA GLY A 49 1.89 -15.65 10.31
C GLY A 49 2.40 -14.80 9.16
N PRO A 50 3.71 -14.64 9.07
CA PRO A 50 4.31 -13.75 8.06
C PRO A 50 4.02 -14.16 6.63
N GLU A 51 3.78 -15.44 6.40
CA GLU A 51 3.56 -15.91 5.05
C GLU A 51 2.22 -15.52 4.49
N ALA A 52 1.33 -14.97 5.32
CA ALA A 52 0.04 -14.51 4.84
C ALA A 52 0.16 -13.17 4.11
N LEU A 53 1.30 -12.50 4.19
CA LEU A 53 1.47 -11.20 3.57
C LEU A 53 2.42 -11.28 2.40
N GLY A 54 2.15 -10.51 1.38
CA GLY A 54 3.02 -10.40 0.23
C GLY A 54 3.13 -8.96 -0.21
N LEU A 55 4.14 -8.65 -0.98
CA LEU A 55 4.37 -7.31 -1.45
C LEU A 55 4.85 -7.32 -2.88
N PHE A 56 4.30 -6.45 -3.70
CA PHE A 56 4.82 -6.24 -5.03
C PHE A 56 5.55 -4.91 -5.07
N SER A 57 6.81 -4.95 -5.47
CA SER A 57 7.57 -3.75 -5.70
C SER A 57 7.57 -3.48 -7.19
N CYS A 58 7.90 -2.31 -7.61
CA CYS A 58 7.79 -1.93 -9.01
C CYS A 58 9.11 -1.49 -9.59
N SER A 59 9.42 -1.94 -10.80
CA SER A 59 10.66 -1.55 -11.44
C SER A 59 10.67 -0.07 -11.79
N LYS A 60 9.51 0.57 -11.82
CA LYS A 60 9.44 1.99 -12.12
C LYS A 60 9.50 2.86 -10.88
N SER A 61 9.62 2.27 -9.72
CA SER A 61 9.80 3.03 -8.50
C SER A 61 11.27 3.38 -8.33
N THR A 62 11.54 4.27 -7.41
CA THR A 62 12.93 4.63 -7.13
C THR A 62 13.60 3.48 -6.40
N ASN A 63 14.93 3.50 -6.41
CA ASN A 63 15.68 2.49 -5.69
C ASN A 63 15.44 2.60 -4.20
N GLU A 64 15.27 3.80 -3.70
CA GLU A 64 15.01 4.00 -2.29
C GLU A 64 13.69 3.39 -1.87
N MET A 65 12.65 3.53 -2.70
CA MET A 65 11.37 2.97 -2.38
C MET A 65 11.44 1.44 -2.38
N ASN A 66 12.12 0.86 -3.37
CA ASN A 66 12.23 -0.57 -3.45
C ASN A 66 13.05 -1.13 -2.29
N TYR A 67 14.07 -0.41 -1.87
CA TYR A 67 14.88 -0.85 -0.75
C TYR A 67 14.05 -0.80 0.54
N ALA A 68 13.27 0.25 0.72
CA ALA A 68 12.43 0.39 1.91
C ALA A 68 11.38 -0.70 1.96
N ALA A 69 10.78 -1.03 0.80
CA ALA A 69 9.76 -2.07 0.75
C ALA A 69 10.37 -3.43 1.11
N GLN A 70 11.55 -3.73 0.58
CA GLN A 70 12.18 -5.00 0.85
C GLN A 70 12.57 -5.09 2.32
N LYS A 71 13.11 -4.01 2.89
CA LYS A 71 13.50 -4.01 4.27
C LYS A 71 12.27 -4.16 5.16
N PHE A 72 11.18 -3.52 4.80
CA PHE A 72 9.95 -3.63 5.57
C PHE A 72 9.49 -5.08 5.61
N MET A 73 9.46 -5.75 4.46
CA MET A 73 8.99 -7.12 4.43
C MET A 73 9.90 -8.08 5.20
N ARG A 74 11.19 -7.90 5.09
CA ARG A 74 12.11 -8.83 5.74
C ARG A 74 12.31 -8.54 7.22
N ALA A 75 12.35 -7.27 7.58
CA ALA A 75 12.64 -6.91 8.96
C ALA A 75 11.39 -6.79 9.81
N ALA A 76 10.37 -6.12 9.30
CA ALA A 76 9.18 -5.86 10.09
C ALA A 76 8.15 -6.98 9.97
N VAL A 77 7.93 -7.47 8.76
CA VAL A 77 6.94 -8.51 8.54
C VAL A 77 7.55 -9.90 8.74
N GLY A 78 8.80 -10.07 8.38
CA GLY A 78 9.47 -11.35 8.55
C GLY A 78 9.20 -12.31 7.39
N SER A 79 8.91 -11.78 6.21
CA SER A 79 8.58 -12.61 5.07
C SER A 79 9.45 -12.28 3.89
N ASN A 80 9.69 -13.25 3.02
CA ASN A 80 10.37 -13.03 1.77
C ASN A 80 9.40 -13.02 0.61
N ASN A 81 8.12 -12.89 0.88
CA ASN A 81 7.10 -12.86 -0.17
C ASN A 81 7.07 -11.49 -0.84
N ILE A 82 8.11 -11.19 -1.60
CA ILE A 82 8.21 -9.90 -2.26
C ILE A 82 8.62 -10.17 -3.69
N ASP A 83 8.00 -9.52 -4.62
CA ASP A 83 8.27 -9.73 -6.03
C ASP A 83 8.13 -8.41 -6.75
N SER A 84 8.34 -8.41 -8.04
CA SER A 84 8.36 -7.21 -8.82
C SER A 84 7.57 -7.43 -10.09
N CYS A 85 7.08 -6.35 -10.65
CA CYS A 85 6.35 -6.41 -11.90
C CYS A 85 7.24 -6.16 -13.11
N ASN A 86 8.55 -6.23 -12.95
CA ASN A 86 9.44 -5.86 -14.03
C ASN A 86 9.55 -6.88 -15.12
N ARG A 87 8.79 -7.95 -15.12
CA ARG A 87 8.84 -8.86 -16.17
C ARG A 87 8.27 -8.38 -17.39
N THR A 88 7.50 -7.44 -17.37
CA THR A 88 6.83 -7.03 -18.59
C THR A 88 7.66 -6.10 -19.44
#